data_2a11bf79dff4dbbbbf2c369016f36f16
#
_entry.id   2a11bf79dff4dbbbbf2c369016f36f16
#
_cell.length_a   1.000
_cell.length_b   1.000
_cell.length_c   1.000
_cell.angle_alpha   90.00
_cell.angle_beta   90.00
_cell.angle_gamma   90.00
#
_symmetry.space_group_name_H-M   'P 1'
#
loop_
_entity.id
_entity.type
_entity.pdbx_description
1 polymer ?
#
loop_
_entity_poly.entity_id
_entity_poly.type
_entity_poly.pdbx_seq_one_letter_code
_entity_poly.pdbx_strand_id
1 'polypeptide(L)'
;MDKTKTISAIILVAGIGKRISNYTIKPKCLLKIKGESLLSRNIKLLKNIGIKNILVVAGFKSNLVIEEIKKNKNNSFVNVILNKKFKTHGNCFSLKLGLEKIKNNVIYFDGDVIYEKKILKKYLENKNLNS
;
A
#
# COMPACT_ATOMS: atom_id res chain seq x y z
N MET A 1 23.44 -10.47 -4.40
CA MET A 1 22.65 -9.25 -4.55
C MET A 1 21.23 -9.50 -4.04
N ASP A 2 20.78 -8.70 -3.10
CA ASP A 2 19.44 -8.84 -2.56
C ASP A 2 18.42 -8.37 -3.60
N LYS A 3 17.58 -9.30 -4.07
CA LYS A 3 16.60 -9.02 -5.14
C LYS A 3 15.44 -8.15 -4.67
N THR A 4 15.17 -8.08 -3.37
CA THR A 4 14.10 -7.21 -2.85
C THR A 4 14.45 -5.73 -2.99
N LYS A 5 15.74 -5.39 -3.12
CA LYS A 5 16.16 -4.00 -3.31
C LYS A 5 15.72 -3.42 -4.65
N THR A 6 15.44 -4.27 -5.63
CA THR A 6 14.99 -3.84 -6.96
C THR A 6 13.47 -3.88 -7.11
N ILE A 7 12.75 -4.28 -6.08
CA ILE A 7 11.29 -4.37 -6.10
C ILE A 7 10.71 -3.22 -5.31
N SER A 8 9.77 -2.51 -5.92
CA SER A 8 8.98 -1.48 -5.26
C SER A 8 7.60 -2.04 -4.96
N ALA A 9 6.94 -1.48 -3.95
CA ALA A 9 5.58 -1.88 -3.62
C ALA A 9 4.61 -0.73 -3.86
N ILE A 10 3.42 -1.08 -4.35
CA ILE A 10 2.31 -0.14 -4.50
C ILE A 10 1.18 -0.63 -3.61
N ILE A 11 0.71 0.24 -2.72
CA ILE A 11 -0.44 -0.06 -1.86
C ILE A 11 -1.62 0.78 -2.33
N LEU A 12 -2.72 0.13 -2.70
CA LEU A 12 -3.91 0.78 -3.23
C LEU A 12 -4.91 1.03 -2.11
N VAL A 13 -5.13 2.30 -1.78
CA VAL A 13 -6.03 2.69 -0.68
C VAL A 13 -6.99 3.82 -1.06
N ALA A 14 -7.17 4.06 -2.36
CA ALA A 14 -7.97 5.20 -2.82
C ALA A 14 -9.47 4.99 -2.72
N GLY A 15 -9.94 3.75 -2.67
CA GLY A 15 -11.35 3.42 -2.76
C GLY A 15 -12.18 3.85 -1.55
N ILE A 16 -13.47 4.10 -1.78
CA ILE A 16 -14.39 4.52 -0.74
C ILE A 16 -14.83 3.34 0.15
N GLY A 17 -14.89 2.13 -0.39
CA GLY A 17 -15.38 0.97 0.35
C GLY A 17 -16.89 1.03 0.56
N LYS A 18 -17.65 0.80 -0.48
CA LYS A 18 -19.11 1.01 -0.50
C LYS A 18 -19.88 0.34 0.63
N ARG A 19 -19.42 -0.83 1.08
CA ARG A 19 -20.18 -1.60 2.09
C ARG A 19 -20.17 -0.96 3.46
N ILE A 20 -19.14 -0.21 3.78
CA ILE A 20 -18.99 0.40 5.11
C ILE A 20 -18.98 1.92 5.05
N SER A 21 -19.13 2.51 3.88
CA SER A 21 -19.06 3.97 3.72
C SER A 21 -20.13 4.72 4.52
N ASN A 22 -21.27 4.10 4.82
CA ASN A 22 -22.33 4.71 5.60
C ASN A 22 -22.03 4.71 7.10
N TYR A 23 -21.12 3.87 7.55
CA TYR A 23 -20.83 3.65 8.97
C TYR A 23 -19.44 4.09 9.38
N THR A 24 -18.56 4.29 8.43
CA THR A 24 -17.20 4.70 8.75
C THR A 24 -16.84 5.97 8.00
N ILE A 25 -16.21 6.87 8.72
CA ILE A 25 -15.71 8.12 8.15
C ILE A 25 -14.25 7.99 7.76
N LYS A 26 -13.65 6.79 7.88
CA LYS A 26 -12.24 6.56 7.60
C LYS A 26 -12.05 5.54 6.48
N PRO A 27 -10.97 5.67 5.70
CA PRO A 27 -10.60 4.62 4.74
C PRO A 27 -10.41 3.28 5.44
N LYS A 28 -10.73 2.18 4.74
CA LYS A 28 -10.61 0.83 5.30
C LYS A 28 -9.20 0.50 5.79
N CYS A 29 -8.19 1.01 5.10
CA CYS A 29 -6.80 0.73 5.48
C CYS A 29 -6.42 1.30 6.85
N LEU A 30 -7.25 2.19 7.41
CA LEU A 30 -7.02 2.76 8.72
C LEU A 30 -7.74 2.02 9.85
N LEU A 31 -8.47 0.95 9.52
CA LEU A 31 -9.04 0.07 10.54
C LEU A 31 -7.90 -0.51 11.38
N LYS A 32 -8.10 -0.52 12.70
CA LYS A 32 -7.07 -0.98 13.62
C LYS A 32 -7.29 -2.42 14.06
N ILE A 33 -6.21 -3.17 14.10
CA ILE A 33 -6.17 -4.50 14.67
C ILE A 33 -5.06 -4.48 15.72
N LYS A 34 -5.42 -4.76 16.97
CA LYS A 34 -4.50 -4.71 18.09
C LYS A 34 -3.78 -3.35 18.22
N GLY A 35 -4.54 -2.29 17.96
CA GLY A 35 -4.03 -0.93 18.11
C GLY A 35 -3.22 -0.38 16.94
N GLU A 36 -3.07 -1.15 15.88
CA GLU A 36 -2.30 -0.72 14.72
C GLU A 36 -3.17 -0.77 13.46
N SER A 37 -3.10 0.27 12.62
CA SER A 37 -3.86 0.29 11.38
C SER A 37 -3.33 -0.75 10.38
N LEU A 38 -4.21 -1.21 9.48
CA LEU A 38 -3.81 -2.14 8.43
C LEU A 38 -2.72 -1.53 7.56
N LEU A 39 -2.82 -0.24 7.26
CA LEU A 39 -1.82 0.45 6.46
C LEU A 39 -0.46 0.44 7.15
N SER A 40 -0.40 0.81 8.42
CA SER A 40 0.85 0.81 9.17
C SER A 40 1.45 -0.59 9.25
N ARG A 41 0.60 -1.59 9.50
CA ARG A 41 1.03 -2.99 9.56
C ARG A 41 1.65 -3.44 8.24
N ASN A 42 1.00 -3.12 7.12
CA ASN A 42 1.50 -3.52 5.81
C ASN A 42 2.81 -2.82 5.44
N ILE A 43 2.94 -1.55 5.79
CA ILE A 43 4.19 -0.83 5.56
C ILE A 43 5.34 -1.45 6.35
N LYS A 44 5.12 -1.77 7.62
CA LYS A 44 6.13 -2.43 8.45
C LYS A 44 6.52 -3.79 7.89
N LEU A 45 5.52 -4.54 7.43
CA LEU A 45 5.75 -5.86 6.85
C LEU A 45 6.66 -5.77 5.63
N LEU A 46 6.35 -4.86 4.72
CA LEU A 46 7.14 -4.67 3.50
C LEU A 46 8.57 -4.24 3.84
N LYS A 47 8.72 -3.34 4.79
CA LYS A 47 10.04 -2.90 5.23
C LYS A 47 10.84 -4.07 5.80
N ASN A 48 10.20 -4.91 6.61
CA ASN A 48 10.87 -6.05 7.24
C ASN A 48 11.37 -7.08 6.24
N ILE A 49 10.71 -7.23 5.11
CA ILE A 49 11.15 -8.16 4.07
C ILE A 49 12.10 -7.53 3.05
N GLY A 50 12.51 -6.29 3.28
CA GLY A 50 13.57 -5.64 2.51
C GLY A 50 13.12 -4.69 1.41
N ILE A 51 11.82 -4.41 1.30
CA ILE A 51 11.33 -3.45 0.32
C ILE A 51 11.57 -2.04 0.85
N LYS A 52 12.29 -1.23 0.09
CA LYS A 52 12.70 0.10 0.52
C LYS A 52 12.03 1.24 -0.21
N ASN A 53 11.19 0.94 -1.19
CA ASN A 53 10.44 1.94 -1.94
C ASN A 53 8.97 1.54 -1.95
N ILE A 54 8.15 2.29 -1.24
CA ILE A 54 6.72 2.03 -1.13
C ILE A 54 5.96 3.26 -1.63
N LEU A 55 5.02 3.03 -2.55
CA LEU A 55 4.15 4.06 -3.07
C LEU A 55 2.71 3.74 -2.65
N VAL A 56 2.08 4.66 -1.95
CA VAL A 56 0.68 4.54 -1.53
C VAL A 56 -0.16 5.40 -2.45
N VAL A 57 -1.16 4.80 -3.09
CA VAL A 57 -2.10 5.54 -3.93
C VAL A 57 -3.36 5.78 -3.11
N ALA A 58 -3.56 7.02 -2.70
CA ALA A 58 -4.67 7.43 -1.85
C ALA A 58 -5.70 8.24 -2.64
N GLY A 59 -6.89 8.37 -2.11
CA GLY A 59 -7.97 9.14 -2.73
C GLY A 59 -8.98 9.55 -1.68
N PHE A 60 -9.93 8.67 -1.36
CA PHE A 60 -10.94 8.95 -0.34
C PHE A 60 -10.26 9.31 0.98
N LYS A 61 -10.53 10.53 1.45
CA LYS A 61 -9.95 11.06 2.70
C LYS A 61 -8.44 10.86 2.79
N SER A 62 -7.76 11.20 1.71
CA SER A 62 -6.31 11.03 1.60
C SER A 62 -5.54 11.73 2.70
N ASN A 63 -6.07 12.83 3.24
CA ASN A 63 -5.41 13.52 4.35
C ASN A 63 -5.22 12.61 5.57
N LEU A 64 -6.20 11.75 5.86
CA LEU A 64 -6.11 10.81 6.98
C LEU A 64 -5.04 9.74 6.72
N VAL A 65 -4.94 9.29 5.47
CA VAL A 65 -3.93 8.32 5.06
C VAL A 65 -2.53 8.93 5.22
N ILE A 66 -2.36 10.16 4.76
CA ILE A 66 -1.09 10.86 4.86
C ILE A 66 -0.68 11.06 6.32
N GLU A 67 -1.64 11.46 7.18
CA GLU A 67 -1.37 11.60 8.60
C GLU A 67 -0.91 10.29 9.24
N GLU A 68 -1.55 9.20 8.88
CA GLU A 68 -1.20 7.88 9.42
C GLU A 68 0.24 7.51 9.06
N ILE A 69 0.65 7.77 7.82
CA ILE A 69 2.00 7.50 7.37
C ILE A 69 3.01 8.38 8.12
N LYS A 70 2.68 9.65 8.33
CA LYS A 70 3.57 10.61 9.00
C LYS A 70 3.74 10.37 10.48
N LYS A 71 2.84 9.64 11.12
CA LYS A 71 2.97 9.33 12.55
C LYS A 71 4.24 8.56 12.88
N ASN A 72 4.74 7.80 11.93
CA ASN A 72 5.96 7.03 12.13
C ASN A 72 7.10 7.67 11.35
N LYS A 73 8.10 8.19 12.06
CA LYS A 73 9.26 8.83 11.45
C LYS A 73 10.07 7.89 10.55
N ASN A 74 9.92 6.58 10.76
CA ASN A 74 10.62 5.58 9.97
C ASN A 74 10.01 5.36 8.60
N ASN A 75 8.94 6.08 8.26
CA ASN A 75 8.25 5.96 6.99
C ASN A 75 8.73 6.96 5.93
N SER A 76 9.94 7.48 6.07
CA SER A 76 10.50 8.42 5.09
C SER A 76 10.65 7.84 3.69
N PHE A 77 10.70 6.52 3.57
CA PHE A 77 10.78 5.80 2.30
C PHE A 77 9.41 5.60 1.62
N VAL A 78 8.33 6.04 2.26
CA VAL A 78 6.97 5.90 1.75
C VAL A 78 6.56 7.20 1.06
N ASN A 79 6.13 7.08 -0.19
CA ASN A 79 5.61 8.22 -0.95
C ASN A 79 4.12 8.03 -1.20
N VAL A 80 3.39 9.12 -1.32
CA VAL A 80 1.95 9.10 -1.55
C VAL A 80 1.65 9.84 -2.84
N ILE A 81 0.82 9.22 -3.69
CA ILE A 81 0.22 9.92 -4.83
C ILE A 81 -1.29 9.84 -4.70
N LEU A 82 -1.98 10.75 -5.35
CA LEU A 82 -3.42 10.87 -5.21
C LEU A 82 -4.15 10.44 -6.47
N ASN A 83 -5.15 9.56 -6.30
CA ASN A 83 -6.14 9.31 -7.34
C ASN A 83 -7.29 10.28 -7.09
N LYS A 84 -7.27 11.41 -7.77
CA LYS A 84 -8.30 12.44 -7.62
C LYS A 84 -9.64 12.02 -8.18
N LYS A 85 -9.66 10.95 -8.96
CA LYS A 85 -10.87 10.41 -9.57
C LYS A 85 -11.37 9.16 -8.84
N PHE A 86 -11.06 9.03 -7.56
CA PHE A 86 -11.40 7.83 -6.80
C PHE A 86 -12.90 7.51 -6.75
N LYS A 87 -13.75 8.52 -6.92
CA LYS A 87 -15.22 8.32 -6.91
C LYS A 87 -15.70 7.56 -8.15
N THR A 88 -15.02 7.71 -9.26
CA THR A 88 -15.42 7.16 -10.56
C THR A 88 -14.44 6.17 -11.13
N HIS A 89 -13.18 6.23 -10.71
CA HIS A 89 -12.10 5.40 -11.24
C HIS A 89 -11.51 4.58 -10.09
N GLY A 90 -11.64 3.25 -10.19
CA GLY A 90 -11.26 2.33 -9.13
C GLY A 90 -9.79 1.93 -9.14
N ASN A 91 -9.54 0.70 -8.65
CA ASN A 91 -8.19 0.19 -8.41
C ASN A 91 -7.32 0.12 -9.66
N CYS A 92 -7.91 -0.19 -10.82
CA CYS A 92 -7.14 -0.24 -12.07
C CYS A 92 -6.54 1.12 -12.40
N PHE A 93 -7.30 2.18 -12.20
CA PHE A 93 -6.79 3.52 -12.44
C PHE A 93 -5.74 3.91 -11.40
N SER A 94 -5.97 3.57 -10.15
CA SER A 94 -4.98 3.80 -9.08
C SER A 94 -3.67 3.08 -9.39
N LEU A 95 -3.76 1.82 -9.81
CA LEU A 95 -2.58 1.05 -10.17
C LEU A 95 -1.83 1.70 -11.34
N LYS A 96 -2.58 2.15 -12.35
CA LYS A 96 -1.97 2.85 -13.49
C LYS A 96 -1.18 4.08 -13.04
N LEU A 97 -1.75 4.89 -12.15
CA LEU A 97 -1.06 6.06 -11.62
C LEU A 97 0.23 5.67 -10.91
N GLY A 98 0.17 4.60 -10.13
CA GLY A 98 1.36 4.12 -9.42
C GLY A 98 2.43 3.61 -10.36
N LEU A 99 2.03 2.84 -11.37
CA LEU A 99 2.97 2.27 -12.34
C LEU A 99 3.68 3.35 -13.16
N GLU A 100 3.02 4.47 -13.40
CA GLU A 100 3.65 5.58 -14.11
C GLU A 100 4.81 6.22 -13.32
N LYS A 101 4.84 6.02 -12.01
CA LYS A 101 5.87 6.59 -11.13
C LYS A 101 7.01 5.63 -10.84
N ILE A 102 6.86 4.35 -11.13
CA ILE A 102 7.84 3.33 -10.78
C ILE A 102 8.30 2.60 -12.05
N LYS A 103 9.60 2.55 -12.26
CA LYS A 103 10.19 1.94 -13.46
C LYS A 103 10.77 0.55 -13.25
N ASN A 104 10.96 0.14 -12.00
CA ASN A 104 11.52 -1.19 -11.71
C ASN A 104 10.39 -2.19 -11.43
N ASN A 105 10.76 -3.39 -11.02
CA ASN A 105 9.77 -4.42 -10.69
C ASN A 105 8.87 -3.97 -9.55
N VAL A 106 7.58 -4.29 -9.65
CA VAL A 106 6.58 -3.82 -8.71
C VAL A 106 5.75 -4.99 -8.20
N ILE A 107 5.49 -5.00 -6.90
CA ILE A 107 4.43 -5.78 -6.29
C ILE A 107 3.34 -4.79 -5.86
N TYR A 108 2.08 -5.13 -6.10
CA TYR A 108 0.98 -4.26 -5.68
C TYR A 108 -0.10 -5.07 -4.97
N PHE A 109 -0.83 -4.42 -4.08
CA PHE A 109 -1.91 -5.07 -3.34
C PHE A 109 -2.82 -4.04 -2.70
N ASP A 110 -4.00 -4.52 -2.29
CA ASP A 110 -4.98 -3.70 -1.61
C ASP A 110 -4.55 -3.44 -0.16
N GLY A 111 -4.68 -2.20 0.27
CA GLY A 111 -4.23 -1.80 1.60
C GLY A 111 -5.16 -2.21 2.73
N ASP A 112 -6.35 -2.75 2.43
CA ASP A 112 -7.32 -3.19 3.43
C ASP A 112 -7.26 -4.69 3.70
N VAL A 113 -6.21 -5.37 3.25
CA VAL A 113 -6.02 -6.81 3.42
C VAL A 113 -4.88 -7.07 4.40
N ILE A 114 -5.02 -8.15 5.18
CA ILE A 114 -3.97 -8.60 6.10
C ILE A 114 -3.10 -9.63 5.39
N TYR A 115 -1.81 -9.39 5.39
CA TYR A 115 -0.84 -10.30 4.78
C TYR A 115 0.07 -10.90 5.86
N GLU A 116 0.44 -12.16 5.67
CA GLU A 116 1.42 -12.80 6.52
C GLU A 116 2.81 -12.63 5.94
N LYS A 117 3.76 -12.25 6.80
CA LYS A 117 5.15 -12.05 6.39
C LYS A 117 5.74 -13.28 5.70
N LYS A 118 5.47 -14.45 6.24
CA LYS A 118 6.00 -15.73 5.72
C LYS A 118 5.56 -15.96 4.27
N ILE A 119 4.29 -15.74 4.00
CA ILE A 119 3.72 -15.96 2.67
C ILE A 119 4.26 -14.93 1.68
N LEU A 120 4.29 -13.68 2.07
CA LEU A 120 4.78 -12.60 1.22
C LEU A 120 6.25 -12.76 0.89
N LYS A 121 7.06 -13.12 1.89
CA LYS A 121 8.48 -13.36 1.68
C LYS A 121 8.72 -14.51 0.71
N LYS A 122 7.97 -15.62 0.86
CA LYS A 122 8.07 -16.77 -0.03
C LYS A 122 7.68 -16.41 -1.46
N TYR A 123 6.63 -15.62 -1.62
CA TYR A 123 6.20 -15.14 -2.92
C TYR A 123 7.31 -14.35 -3.62
N LEU A 124 7.96 -13.46 -2.91
CA LEU A 124 9.03 -12.64 -3.48
C LEU A 124 10.26 -13.47 -3.86
N GLU A 125 10.58 -14.49 -3.07
CA GLU A 125 11.68 -15.39 -3.39
C GLU A 125 11.41 -16.19 -4.66
N ASN A 126 10.17 -16.65 -4.84
CA ASN A 126 9.78 -17.46 -5.99
C ASN A 126 9.54 -16.64 -7.25
N LYS A 127 9.26 -15.36 -7.11
CA LYS A 127 8.93 -14.49 -8.24
C LYS A 127 10.01 -14.44 -9.30
N ASN A 128 11.25 -14.64 -8.89
CA ASN A 128 12.39 -14.62 -9.81
C ASN A 128 12.38 -15.77 -10.81
N LEU A 129 11.64 -16.80 -10.51
CA LEU A 129 11.52 -17.95 -11.41
C LEU A 129 10.56 -17.67 -12.57
N ASN A 130 9.70 -16.69 -12.41
CA ASN A 130 8.63 -16.39 -13.36
C ASN A 130 8.76 -15.04 -14.05
N SER A 131 9.78 -14.31 -13.72
CA SER A 131 9.97 -12.98 -14.31
C SER A 131 10.73 -13.00 -15.62
#